data_975b5417e8e9e4263fb1ffdf83fa0aa1
#
_entry.id   975b5417e8e9e4263fb1ffdf83fa0aa1
#
_cell.length_a   1.000
_cell.length_b   1.000
_cell.length_c   1.000
_cell.angle_alpha   90.00
_cell.angle_beta   90.00
_cell.angle_gamma   90.00
#
_symmetry.space_group_name_H-M   'P 1'
#
loop_
_entity.id
_entity.type
_entity.pdbx_description
1 polymer ?
#
loop_
_entity_poly.entity_id
_entity_poly.type
_entity_poly.pdbx_seq_one_letter_code
_entity_poly.pdbx_strand_id
1 'polypeptide(L)'
;MELDTLDVALLRLLTEHPRIGVLELSRLAGVARATVTARMERLRASGVVTGYGPQVDLAAAGYPVQAFVTLEIAQGRLDEVTEHLAALPGVLEAYATTGPGDVLCRVAARSNDDLQQILLELDRFAGIRRSTSVVVLSTVVAHRTLPRLTHGPQRGAHHAPSYRDPA
;
A
#
# COMPACT_ATOMS: atom_id res chain seq x y z
N MET A 1 -16.67 0.47 -3.61
CA MET A 1 -17.39 -0.06 -2.41
C MET A 1 -17.34 0.99 -1.32
N GLU A 2 -18.44 1.22 -0.62
CA GLU A 2 -18.48 2.10 0.56
C GLU A 2 -18.25 1.25 1.81
N LEU A 3 -17.33 1.67 2.69
CA LEU A 3 -17.03 0.98 3.95
C LEU A 3 -17.99 1.45 5.04
N ASP A 4 -18.52 0.52 5.82
CA ASP A 4 -19.31 0.85 7.02
C ASP A 4 -18.42 0.85 8.29
N THR A 5 -19.02 1.19 9.43
CA THR A 5 -18.32 1.26 10.72
C THR A 5 -17.71 -0.07 11.15
N LEU A 6 -18.36 -1.20 10.82
CA LEU A 6 -17.84 -2.53 11.12
C LEU A 6 -16.64 -2.87 10.26
N ASP A 7 -16.68 -2.54 8.97
CA ASP A 7 -15.54 -2.76 8.05
C ASP A 7 -14.30 -2.01 8.54
N VAL A 8 -14.47 -0.73 8.92
CA VAL A 8 -13.36 0.10 9.46
C VAL A 8 -12.84 -0.45 10.79
N ALA A 9 -13.73 -0.92 11.68
CA ALA A 9 -13.33 -1.55 12.93
C ALA A 9 -12.52 -2.84 12.70
N LEU A 10 -12.93 -3.69 11.75
CA LEU A 10 -12.21 -4.91 11.39
C LEU A 10 -10.83 -4.59 10.79
N LEU A 11 -10.74 -3.61 9.89
CA LEU A 11 -9.47 -3.16 9.31
C LEU A 11 -8.51 -2.61 10.37
N ARG A 12 -9.04 -1.85 11.35
CA ARG A 12 -8.26 -1.37 12.48
C ARG A 12 -7.70 -2.52 13.33
N LEU A 13 -8.54 -3.46 13.73
CA LEU A 13 -8.14 -4.61 14.54
C LEU A 13 -7.08 -5.47 13.82
N LEU A 14 -7.20 -5.65 12.51
CA LEU A 14 -6.20 -6.36 11.71
C LEU A 14 -4.87 -5.61 11.62
N THR A 15 -4.90 -4.28 11.61
CA THR A 15 -3.67 -3.45 11.61
C THR A 15 -2.98 -3.50 12.98
N GLU A 16 -3.75 -3.46 14.07
CA GLU A 16 -3.24 -3.54 15.44
C GLU A 16 -2.77 -4.96 15.80
N HIS A 17 -3.42 -5.98 15.23
CA HIS A 17 -3.17 -7.40 15.49
C HIS A 17 -3.00 -8.21 14.19
N PRO A 18 -1.88 -8.09 13.47
CA PRO A 18 -1.72 -8.66 12.12
C PRO A 18 -1.85 -10.20 12.03
N ARG A 19 -1.75 -10.90 13.17
CA ARG A 19 -1.87 -12.37 13.25
C ARG A 19 -3.15 -12.84 13.90
N ILE A 20 -4.13 -11.95 14.10
CA ILE A 20 -5.38 -12.29 14.77
C ILE A 20 -6.20 -13.28 13.93
N GLY A 21 -6.72 -14.33 14.59
CA GLY A 21 -7.64 -15.27 13.95
C GLY A 21 -9.08 -14.77 13.95
N VAL A 22 -9.93 -15.34 13.09
CA VAL A 22 -11.35 -14.96 12.94
C VAL A 22 -12.12 -15.05 14.26
N LEU A 23 -11.81 -16.04 15.12
CA LEU A 23 -12.46 -16.21 16.41
C LEU A 23 -12.21 -15.01 17.33
N GLU A 24 -10.97 -14.61 17.45
CA GLU A 24 -10.60 -13.49 18.32
C GLU A 24 -11.06 -12.15 17.72
N LEU A 25 -10.94 -12.01 16.38
CA LEU A 25 -11.48 -10.85 15.68
C LEU A 25 -12.98 -10.69 15.89
N SER A 26 -13.75 -11.80 15.91
CA SER A 26 -15.20 -11.77 16.20
C SER A 26 -15.51 -11.31 17.63
N ARG A 27 -14.69 -11.76 18.59
CA ARG A 27 -14.83 -11.33 20.01
C ARG A 27 -14.55 -9.84 20.17
N LEU A 28 -13.45 -9.34 19.61
CA LEU A 28 -13.06 -7.94 19.71
C LEU A 28 -14.02 -7.01 18.95
N ALA A 29 -14.55 -7.46 17.83
CA ALA A 29 -15.53 -6.69 17.05
C ALA A 29 -16.96 -6.81 17.59
N GLY A 30 -17.24 -7.73 18.53
CA GLY A 30 -18.57 -7.95 19.12
C GLY A 30 -19.60 -8.50 18.13
N VAL A 31 -19.18 -9.28 17.13
CA VAL A 31 -20.08 -9.85 16.11
C VAL A 31 -19.81 -11.33 15.89
N ALA A 32 -20.77 -12.05 15.27
CA ALA A 32 -20.63 -13.46 14.99
C ALA A 32 -19.46 -13.76 14.01
N ARG A 33 -18.81 -14.93 14.18
CA ARG A 33 -17.71 -15.38 13.30
C ARG A 33 -18.11 -15.40 11.83
N ALA A 34 -19.31 -15.86 11.50
CA ALA A 34 -19.81 -15.86 10.13
C ALA A 34 -19.88 -14.45 9.53
N THR A 35 -20.28 -13.47 10.33
CA THR A 35 -20.30 -12.06 9.93
C THR A 35 -18.88 -11.55 9.62
N VAL A 36 -17.90 -11.86 10.49
CA VAL A 36 -16.51 -11.48 10.26
C VAL A 36 -16.00 -12.12 8.96
N THR A 37 -16.19 -13.43 8.80
CA THR A 37 -15.75 -14.15 7.60
C THR A 37 -16.33 -13.53 6.33
N ALA A 38 -17.64 -13.33 6.28
CA ALA A 38 -18.31 -12.74 5.12
C ALA A 38 -17.81 -11.30 4.81
N ARG A 39 -17.55 -10.49 5.86
CA ARG A 39 -17.01 -9.15 5.71
C ARG A 39 -15.58 -9.15 5.17
N MET A 40 -14.73 -10.03 5.71
CA MET A 40 -13.35 -10.17 5.25
C MET A 40 -13.27 -10.64 3.79
N GLU A 41 -14.12 -11.60 3.40
CA GLU A 41 -14.22 -12.02 2.00
C GLU A 41 -14.67 -10.89 1.08
N ARG A 42 -15.68 -10.11 1.49
CA ARG A 42 -16.14 -8.93 0.76
C ARG A 42 -15.04 -7.88 0.59
N LEU A 43 -14.33 -7.56 1.66
CA LEU A 43 -13.21 -6.58 1.66
C LEU A 43 -12.09 -7.03 0.72
N ARG A 44 -11.80 -8.34 0.70
CA ARG A 44 -10.81 -8.93 -0.20
C ARG A 44 -11.29 -8.94 -1.65
N ALA A 45 -12.51 -9.41 -1.91
CA ALA A 45 -13.08 -9.49 -3.26
C ALA A 45 -13.22 -8.13 -3.93
N SER A 46 -13.45 -7.07 -3.13
CA SER A 46 -13.52 -5.68 -3.63
C SER A 46 -12.16 -4.99 -3.73
N GLY A 47 -11.05 -5.67 -3.42
CA GLY A 47 -9.70 -5.10 -3.50
C GLY A 47 -9.35 -4.10 -2.38
N VAL A 48 -10.19 -3.92 -1.35
CA VAL A 48 -9.87 -3.08 -0.19
C VAL A 48 -8.76 -3.70 0.65
N VAL A 49 -8.81 -5.02 0.85
CA VAL A 49 -7.71 -5.79 1.43
C VAL A 49 -6.94 -6.44 0.30
N THR A 50 -5.73 -5.95 0.05
CA THR A 50 -4.87 -6.39 -1.06
C THR A 50 -3.94 -7.54 -0.67
N GLY A 51 -3.79 -7.82 0.63
CA GLY A 51 -2.94 -8.90 1.10
C GLY A 51 -2.80 -8.93 2.63
N TYR A 52 -2.11 -9.93 3.13
CA TYR A 52 -1.79 -10.15 4.54
C TYR A 52 -0.27 -10.34 4.74
N GLY A 53 0.53 -9.74 3.86
CA GLY A 53 1.99 -9.80 3.96
C GLY A 53 2.52 -9.03 5.18
N PRO A 54 3.71 -9.38 5.69
CA PRO A 54 4.36 -8.62 6.72
C PRO A 54 4.75 -7.23 6.21
N GLN A 55 4.74 -6.25 7.11
CA GLN A 55 5.40 -4.98 6.84
C GLN A 55 6.91 -5.18 7.03
N VAL A 56 7.69 -4.76 6.03
CA VAL A 56 9.16 -4.92 6.03
C VAL A 56 9.80 -3.55 6.18
N ASP A 57 10.67 -3.40 7.16
CA ASP A 57 11.55 -2.24 7.29
C ASP A 57 12.75 -2.43 6.34
N LEU A 58 12.80 -1.62 5.31
CA LEU A 58 13.84 -1.71 4.28
C LEU A 58 15.23 -1.39 4.82
N ALA A 59 15.34 -0.43 5.74
CA ALA A 59 16.62 -0.08 6.34
C ALA A 59 17.17 -1.24 7.19
N ALA A 60 16.32 -1.85 8.01
CA ALA A 60 16.67 -3.05 8.79
C ALA A 60 16.96 -4.26 7.89
N ALA A 61 16.35 -4.33 6.72
CA ALA A 61 16.59 -5.37 5.72
C ALA A 61 17.85 -5.12 4.86
N GLY A 62 18.61 -4.04 5.12
CA GLY A 62 19.87 -3.76 4.43
C GLY A 62 19.75 -2.78 3.25
N TYR A 63 18.62 -2.06 3.11
CA TYR A 63 18.37 -1.05 2.08
C TYR A 63 18.06 0.33 2.71
N PRO A 64 19.05 0.96 3.39
CA PRO A 64 18.81 2.19 4.14
C PRO A 64 18.66 3.43 3.25
N VAL A 65 19.15 3.39 2.01
CA VAL A 65 19.09 4.53 1.09
C VAL A 65 17.82 4.46 0.28
N GLN A 66 16.98 5.49 0.37
CA GLN A 66 15.75 5.59 -0.40
C GLN A 66 15.73 6.92 -1.18
N ALA A 67 15.12 6.92 -2.35
CA ALA A 67 14.93 8.12 -3.15
C ALA A 67 13.56 8.10 -3.86
N PHE A 68 13.03 9.30 -4.11
CA PHE A 68 11.98 9.49 -5.10
C PHE A 68 12.61 9.95 -6.41
N VAL A 69 12.20 9.33 -7.51
CA VAL A 69 12.72 9.62 -8.84
C VAL A 69 11.56 10.02 -9.74
N THR A 70 11.61 11.24 -10.24
CA THR A 70 10.66 11.74 -11.24
C THR A 70 11.24 11.49 -12.63
N LEU A 71 10.46 10.87 -13.51
CA LEU A 71 10.85 10.53 -14.88
C LEU A 71 10.02 11.34 -15.87
N GLU A 72 10.69 11.91 -16.87
CA GLU A 72 10.10 12.41 -18.09
C GLU A 72 10.25 11.32 -19.16
N ILE A 73 9.13 10.88 -19.76
CA ILE A 73 9.14 9.78 -20.72
C ILE A 73 8.89 10.26 -22.16
N ALA A 74 9.29 9.48 -23.11
CA ALA A 74 8.95 9.73 -24.51
C ALA A 74 7.45 9.46 -24.73
N GLN A 75 6.83 10.29 -25.57
CA GLN A 75 5.40 10.20 -25.85
C GLN A 75 5.01 8.79 -26.36
N GLY A 76 3.96 8.22 -25.79
CA GLY A 76 3.45 6.91 -26.17
C GLY A 76 4.26 5.72 -25.63
N ARG A 77 5.26 5.94 -24.76
CA ARG A 77 6.14 4.87 -24.25
C ARG A 77 5.82 4.44 -22.81
N LEU A 78 4.66 4.82 -22.26
CA LEU A 78 4.32 4.53 -20.88
C LEU A 78 4.29 3.02 -20.57
N ASP A 79 3.72 2.21 -21.45
CA ASP A 79 3.62 0.75 -21.23
C ASP A 79 5.01 0.10 -21.17
N GLU A 80 5.91 0.45 -22.11
CA GLU A 80 7.27 -0.07 -22.13
C GLU A 80 8.09 0.39 -20.91
N VAL A 81 7.90 1.66 -20.48
CA VAL A 81 8.52 2.19 -19.26
C VAL A 81 7.98 1.44 -18.05
N THR A 82 6.68 1.16 -17.99
CA THR A 82 6.05 0.40 -16.89
C THR A 82 6.65 -1.00 -16.78
N GLU A 83 6.80 -1.72 -17.89
CA GLU A 83 7.42 -3.04 -17.91
C GLU A 83 8.89 -2.99 -17.46
N HIS A 84 9.63 -1.99 -17.94
CA HIS A 84 11.02 -1.78 -17.55
C HIS A 84 11.15 -1.51 -16.03
N LEU A 85 10.34 -0.60 -15.49
CA LEU A 85 10.34 -0.28 -14.06
C LEU A 85 9.96 -1.49 -13.19
N ALA A 86 8.99 -2.29 -13.62
CA ALA A 86 8.58 -3.51 -12.92
C ALA A 86 9.66 -4.59 -12.89
N ALA A 87 10.58 -4.58 -13.86
CA ALA A 87 11.70 -5.52 -13.94
C ALA A 87 12.89 -5.12 -13.04
N LEU A 88 12.96 -3.86 -12.59
CA LEU A 88 14.07 -3.35 -11.77
C LEU A 88 13.81 -3.62 -10.27
N PRO A 89 14.61 -4.49 -9.60
CA PRO A 89 14.40 -4.83 -8.19
C PRO A 89 14.53 -3.65 -7.22
N GLY A 90 15.27 -2.60 -7.61
CA GLY A 90 15.42 -1.39 -6.81
C GLY A 90 14.20 -0.48 -6.84
N VAL A 91 13.27 -0.66 -7.80
CA VAL A 91 12.03 0.10 -7.90
C VAL A 91 10.96 -0.56 -7.04
N LEU A 92 10.49 0.13 -6.02
CA LEU A 92 9.48 -0.37 -5.08
C LEU A 92 8.06 -0.05 -5.53
N GLU A 93 7.87 1.14 -6.05
CA GLU A 93 6.58 1.71 -6.44
C GLU A 93 6.78 2.66 -7.63
N ALA A 94 5.82 2.73 -8.53
CA ALA A 94 5.81 3.71 -9.61
C ALA A 94 4.37 4.18 -9.88
N TYR A 95 4.22 5.46 -10.16
CA TYR A 95 2.92 6.12 -10.37
C TYR A 95 2.99 7.03 -11.59
N ALA A 96 2.03 6.93 -12.49
CA ALA A 96 1.83 7.98 -13.49
C ALA A 96 1.28 9.24 -12.78
N THR A 97 1.86 10.39 -13.08
CA THR A 97 1.56 11.64 -12.37
C THR A 97 1.22 12.76 -13.32
N THR A 98 0.53 13.79 -12.80
CA THR A 98 0.38 15.08 -13.46
C THR A 98 1.41 16.04 -12.90
N GLY A 99 2.02 16.90 -13.74
CA GLY A 99 2.98 17.89 -13.27
C GLY A 99 4.30 17.88 -14.05
N PRO A 100 5.43 18.19 -13.41
CA PRO A 100 6.71 18.38 -14.09
C PRO A 100 7.35 17.09 -14.61
N GLY A 101 6.79 15.93 -14.29
CA GLY A 101 7.22 14.62 -14.81
C GLY A 101 6.03 13.71 -15.04
N ASP A 102 6.24 12.67 -15.84
CA ASP A 102 5.19 11.74 -16.25
C ASP A 102 5.03 10.57 -15.27
N VAL A 103 6.14 10.13 -14.64
CA VAL A 103 6.16 9.01 -13.69
C VAL A 103 6.97 9.39 -12.45
N LEU A 104 6.44 9.07 -11.28
CA LEU A 104 7.13 9.15 -9.99
C LEU A 104 7.39 7.74 -9.47
N CYS A 105 8.67 7.42 -9.23
CA CYS A 105 9.09 6.16 -8.65
C CYS A 105 9.61 6.36 -7.24
N ARG A 106 9.44 5.34 -6.39
CA ARG A 106 10.17 5.18 -5.15
C ARG A 106 11.17 4.05 -5.30
N VAL A 107 12.42 4.32 -5.00
CA VAL A 107 13.53 3.35 -5.10
C VAL A 107 14.20 3.13 -3.75
N ALA A 108 14.79 1.94 -3.55
CA ALA A 108 15.60 1.63 -2.39
C ALA A 108 16.90 0.96 -2.80
N ALA A 109 17.97 1.29 -2.09
CA ALA A 109 19.34 0.86 -2.35
C ALA A 109 20.11 0.54 -1.06
N ARG A 110 21.14 -0.28 -1.18
CA ARG A 110 22.04 -0.65 -0.06
C ARG A 110 22.99 0.48 0.31
N SER A 111 23.38 1.30 -0.66
CA SER A 111 24.31 2.40 -0.53
C SER A 111 24.03 3.49 -1.57
N ASN A 112 24.74 4.62 -1.46
CA ASN A 112 24.68 5.66 -2.49
C ASN A 112 25.22 5.18 -3.85
N ASP A 113 26.23 4.31 -3.85
CA ASP A 113 26.76 3.73 -5.09
C ASP A 113 25.73 2.80 -5.73
N ASP A 114 25.02 2.00 -4.94
CA ASP A 114 23.93 1.15 -5.42
C ASP A 114 22.77 2.01 -5.96
N LEU A 115 22.40 3.09 -5.27
CA LEU A 115 21.42 4.06 -5.78
C LEU A 115 21.85 4.63 -7.14
N GLN A 116 23.13 5.01 -7.27
CA GLN A 116 23.66 5.53 -8.54
C GLN A 116 23.52 4.50 -9.67
N GLN A 117 23.77 3.21 -9.39
CA GLN A 117 23.58 2.17 -10.42
C GLN A 117 22.13 2.06 -10.85
N ILE A 118 21.16 2.07 -9.89
CA ILE A 118 19.74 2.07 -10.22
C ILE A 118 19.37 3.28 -11.10
N LEU A 119 19.85 4.48 -10.77
CA LEU A 119 19.59 5.68 -11.58
C LEU A 119 20.19 5.56 -13.00
N LEU A 120 21.39 5.02 -13.12
CA LEU A 120 22.01 4.79 -14.44
C LEU A 120 21.24 3.74 -15.25
N GLU A 121 20.69 2.71 -14.63
CA GLU A 121 19.83 1.73 -15.30
C GLU A 121 18.54 2.37 -15.82
N LEU A 122 17.92 3.23 -15.02
CA LEU A 122 16.75 4.01 -15.45
C LEU A 122 17.09 4.89 -16.67
N ASP A 123 18.18 5.64 -16.60
CA ASP A 123 18.58 6.59 -17.67
C ASP A 123 19.02 5.90 -18.97
N ARG A 124 19.46 4.65 -18.92
CA ARG A 124 19.82 3.87 -20.12
C ARG A 124 18.63 3.43 -20.96
N PHE A 125 17.42 3.42 -20.38
CA PHE A 125 16.23 3.01 -21.11
C PHE A 125 15.76 4.12 -22.05
N ALA A 126 15.73 3.85 -23.36
CA ALA A 126 15.42 4.84 -24.39
C ALA A 126 14.00 5.46 -24.30
N GLY A 127 13.11 4.87 -23.50
CA GLY A 127 11.79 5.42 -23.18
C GLY A 127 11.82 6.55 -22.17
N ILE A 128 12.92 6.70 -21.39
CA ILE A 128 13.11 7.74 -20.38
C ILE A 128 14.00 8.84 -20.99
N ARG A 129 13.52 10.08 -20.99
CA ARG A 129 14.24 11.25 -21.51
C ARG A 129 15.09 11.93 -20.45
N ARG A 130 14.58 11.93 -19.21
CA ARG A 130 15.21 12.60 -18.09
C ARG A 130 14.73 11.97 -16.78
N SER A 131 15.64 11.86 -15.82
CA SER A 131 15.34 11.54 -14.43
C SER A 131 15.76 12.68 -13.52
N THR A 132 15.02 12.85 -12.43
CA THR A 132 15.36 13.75 -11.32
C THR A 132 15.13 13.02 -10.02
N SER A 133 16.17 12.84 -9.22
CA SER A 133 16.11 12.10 -7.96
C SER A 133 16.18 13.03 -6.75
N VAL A 134 15.41 12.68 -5.71
CA VAL A 134 15.43 13.31 -4.39
C VAL A 134 15.65 12.23 -3.35
N VAL A 135 16.79 12.27 -2.67
CA VAL A 135 17.14 11.29 -1.63
C VAL A 135 16.35 11.59 -0.35
N VAL A 136 15.76 10.55 0.23
CA VAL A 136 15.03 10.62 1.50
C VAL A 136 16.04 10.68 2.65
N LEU A 137 16.03 11.78 3.40
CA LEU A 137 16.90 11.94 4.57
C LEU A 137 16.32 11.20 5.79
N SER A 138 15.00 11.29 5.98
CA SER A 138 14.28 10.61 7.06
C SER A 138 12.80 10.46 6.72
N THR A 139 12.16 9.45 7.26
CA THR A 139 10.71 9.27 7.16
C THR A 139 10.03 10.05 8.28
N VAL A 140 9.39 11.17 7.95
CA VAL A 140 8.66 12.02 8.92
C VAL A 140 7.33 11.38 9.31
N VAL A 141 6.62 10.79 8.35
CA VAL A 141 5.37 10.04 8.57
C VAL A 141 5.46 8.74 7.77
N ALA A 142 5.40 7.60 8.46
CA ALA A 142 5.36 6.30 7.80
C ALA A 142 4.05 6.12 7.01
N HIS A 143 4.09 5.27 5.96
CA HIS A 143 2.90 4.95 5.18
C HIS A 143 1.79 4.39 6.08
N ARG A 144 0.59 4.96 5.96
CA ARG A 144 -0.59 4.56 6.72
C ARG A 144 -1.87 4.90 5.97
N THR A 145 -2.81 3.98 5.93
CA THR A 145 -4.12 4.17 5.28
C THR A 145 -5.25 4.39 6.28
N LEU A 146 -5.12 3.79 7.46
CA LEU A 146 -6.17 3.75 8.48
C LEU A 146 -6.71 5.13 8.91
N PRO A 147 -5.87 6.17 9.14
CA PRO A 147 -6.38 7.49 9.51
C PRO A 147 -7.37 8.08 8.50
N ARG A 148 -7.18 7.79 7.20
CA ARG A 148 -8.11 8.27 6.16
C ARG A 148 -9.45 7.54 6.23
N LEU A 149 -9.43 6.24 6.55
CA LEU A 149 -10.64 5.42 6.65
C LEU A 149 -11.46 5.78 7.90
N THR A 150 -10.81 6.14 9.00
CA THR A 150 -11.48 6.48 10.27
C THR A 150 -12.07 7.89 10.31
N HIS A 151 -11.59 8.83 9.46
CA HIS A 151 -12.05 10.21 9.40
C HIS A 151 -13.00 10.49 8.21
N GLY A 152 -13.36 9.49 7.43
CA GLY A 152 -14.33 9.62 6.33
C GLY A 152 -15.78 9.55 6.82
N PRO A 153 -16.77 9.94 5.99
CA PRO A 153 -18.18 9.70 6.26
C PRO A 153 -18.42 8.19 6.36
N GLN A 154 -18.79 7.72 7.55
CA GLN A 154 -19.10 6.31 7.80
C GLN A 154 -20.61 6.15 7.95
N ARG A 155 -21.21 5.24 7.18
CA ARG A 155 -22.58 4.79 7.45
C ARG A 155 -22.58 3.85 8.65
N GLY A 156 -23.58 3.98 9.52
CA GLY A 156 -23.77 3.06 10.64
C GLY A 156 -23.84 1.61 10.15
N ALA A 157 -23.20 0.69 10.86
CA ALA A 157 -23.29 -0.73 10.54
C ALA A 157 -24.75 -1.19 10.63
N HIS A 158 -25.28 -1.80 9.58
CA HIS A 158 -26.51 -2.57 9.70
C HIS A 158 -26.21 -3.82 10.55
N HIS A 159 -26.54 -3.76 11.82
CA HIS A 159 -26.54 -4.96 12.67
C HIS A 159 -27.69 -5.86 12.21
N ALA A 160 -27.36 -7.09 11.81
CA ALA A 160 -28.36 -8.14 11.80
C ALA A 160 -28.90 -8.28 13.26
N PRO A 161 -30.21 -8.42 13.46
CA PRO A 161 -30.77 -8.56 14.80
C PRO A 161 -30.08 -9.74 15.51
N SER A 162 -29.55 -9.49 16.70
CA SER A 162 -29.02 -10.54 17.56
C SER A 162 -30.17 -11.50 17.89
N TYR A 163 -30.01 -12.78 17.54
CA TYR A 163 -30.88 -13.83 18.01
C TYR A 163 -30.85 -13.83 19.56
N ARG A 164 -31.93 -13.37 20.18
CA ARG A 164 -32.14 -13.56 21.59
C ARG A 164 -32.56 -15.02 21.77
N ASP A 165 -31.74 -15.80 22.48
CA ASP A 165 -32.14 -17.10 22.99
C ASP A 165 -33.42 -16.92 23.84
N PRO A 166 -34.51 -17.65 23.56
CA PRO A 166 -35.66 -17.66 24.47
C PRO A 166 -35.26 -18.35 25.76
N ALA A 167 -35.51 -17.71 26.87
CA ALA A 167 -35.34 -18.25 28.21
C ALA A 167 -36.20 -19.49 28.44
#